data_b5cf064bd11fab971aad1fa03c7b3537
#
_entry.id   b5cf064bd11fab971aad1fa03c7b3537
#
_cell.length_a   1.000
_cell.length_b   1.000
_cell.length_c   1.000
_cell.angle_alpha   90.00
_cell.angle_beta   90.00
_cell.angle_gamma   90.00
#
_symmetry.space_group_name_H-M   'P 1'
#
loop_
_entity.id
_entity.type
_entity.pdbx_description
1 polymer ?
#
loop_
_entity_poly.entity_id
_entity_poly.type
_entity_poly.pdbx_seq_one_letter_code
_entity_poly.pdbx_strand_id
1 'polypeptide(L)'
;MALGLLLSFVLALVFAVLIQSPEVAEPAVPIDPGNAGPATVLAEAAAVEISTPIRPESLTGLGYHPEGESLVEMVPHGENLSANPLLGLLTDGSTPENIHYYVMDAAGRTGPRTGALDVGAQAGTTVYAPVTGMITAIRPDPMVQGANVVEIKPDANANVRVTVSLVQSDEANAGVTSRVTAGMTELGTVADSAKILDPQLSSYISDAGNHVTVSIPRVG
;
A
#
# COMPACT_ATOMS: atom_id res chain seq x y z
N MET A 1 17.49 -10.50 64.97
CA MET A 1 18.23 -10.15 63.73
C MET A 1 17.45 -10.38 62.41
N ALA A 2 16.32 -11.10 62.43
CA ALA A 2 15.55 -11.37 61.18
C ALA A 2 14.66 -10.19 60.69
N LEU A 3 14.23 -9.29 61.58
CA LEU A 3 13.32 -8.18 61.22
C LEU A 3 14.00 -7.04 60.46
N GLY A 4 15.30 -6.79 60.68
CA GLY A 4 16.08 -5.76 60.02
C GLY A 4 16.40 -6.10 58.55
N LEU A 5 16.54 -7.37 58.21
CA LEU A 5 16.85 -7.83 56.87
C LEU A 5 15.64 -7.72 55.95
N LEU A 6 14.43 -7.93 56.46
CA LEU A 6 13.18 -7.83 55.70
C LEU A 6 12.86 -6.39 55.31
N LEU A 7 13.14 -5.43 56.20
CA LEU A 7 12.89 -4.01 55.97
C LEU A 7 13.85 -3.44 54.90
N SER A 8 15.10 -3.90 54.87
CA SER A 8 16.09 -3.50 53.87
C SER A 8 15.76 -4.03 52.46
N PHE A 9 15.16 -5.22 52.36
CA PHE A 9 14.78 -5.81 51.07
C PHE A 9 13.55 -5.12 50.48
N VAL A 10 12.57 -4.71 51.29
CA VAL A 10 11.38 -3.99 50.84
C VAL A 10 11.78 -2.57 50.39
N LEU A 11 12.70 -1.91 51.09
CA LEU A 11 13.17 -0.58 50.69
C LEU A 11 13.95 -0.61 49.39
N ALA A 12 14.75 -1.66 49.11
CA ALA A 12 15.45 -1.84 47.88
C ALA A 12 14.50 -2.12 46.67
N LEU A 13 13.41 -2.86 46.93
CA LEU A 13 12.40 -3.14 45.90
C LEU A 13 11.59 -1.89 45.54
N VAL A 14 11.25 -1.03 46.49
CA VAL A 14 10.55 0.23 46.25
C VAL A 14 11.45 1.23 45.49
N PHE A 15 12.74 1.25 45.79
CA PHE A 15 13.68 2.11 45.06
C PHE A 15 13.92 1.64 43.60
N ALA A 16 13.89 0.33 43.35
CA ALA A 16 14.03 -0.21 41.98
C ALA A 16 12.82 0.10 41.07
N VAL A 17 11.63 0.26 41.62
CA VAL A 17 10.40 0.63 40.89
C VAL A 17 10.34 2.13 40.57
N LEU A 18 11.06 2.97 41.31
CA LEU A 18 11.07 4.44 41.13
C LEU A 18 12.11 4.94 40.11
N ILE A 19 12.99 4.07 39.59
CA ILE A 19 14.00 4.44 38.62
C ILE A 19 13.66 3.92 37.21
N GLN A 20 12.43 3.52 36.96
CA GLN A 20 11.95 3.43 35.58
C GLN A 20 11.69 4.84 35.06
N SER A 21 12.73 5.47 34.53
CA SER A 21 12.57 6.65 33.71
C SER A 21 11.55 6.32 32.62
N PRO A 22 10.51 7.15 32.40
CA PRO A 22 9.69 6.97 31.22
C PRO A 22 10.63 7.00 30.02
N GLU A 23 10.60 5.94 29.23
CA GLU A 23 11.23 5.90 27.93
C GLU A 23 10.67 7.10 27.16
N VAL A 24 11.45 8.16 27.06
CA VAL A 24 11.12 9.30 26.22
C VAL A 24 11.11 8.72 24.82
N ALA A 25 9.94 8.58 24.24
CA ALA A 25 9.80 8.21 22.84
C ALA A 25 10.75 9.14 22.04
N GLU A 26 11.74 8.54 21.43
CA GLU A 26 12.68 9.26 20.59
C GLU A 26 11.83 10.01 19.54
N PRO A 27 11.97 11.35 19.41
CA PRO A 27 11.16 12.08 18.44
C PRO A 27 11.39 11.44 17.09
N ALA A 28 10.30 11.05 16.42
CA ALA A 28 10.36 10.48 15.08
C ALA A 28 11.26 11.37 14.23
N VAL A 29 12.37 10.81 13.76
CA VAL A 29 13.32 11.52 12.89
C VAL A 29 12.50 11.98 11.68
N PRO A 30 12.42 13.28 11.37
CA PRO A 30 11.74 13.74 10.18
C PRO A 30 12.36 13.00 8.99
N ILE A 31 11.56 12.22 8.26
CA ILE A 31 12.02 11.58 7.03
C ILE A 31 12.36 12.72 6.08
N ASP A 32 13.65 12.88 5.77
CA ASP A 32 14.13 13.88 4.81
C ASP A 32 13.49 13.56 3.45
N PRO A 33 12.60 14.41 2.91
CA PRO A 33 11.98 14.19 1.62
C PRO A 33 13.00 14.11 0.47
N GLY A 34 14.26 14.51 0.71
CA GLY A 34 15.35 14.42 -0.26
C GLY A 34 15.91 13.01 -0.50
N ASN A 35 15.57 12.02 0.33
CA ASN A 35 16.09 10.65 0.23
C ASN A 35 15.04 9.63 -0.32
N ALA A 36 13.88 10.10 -0.74
CA ALA A 36 12.95 9.28 -1.51
C ALA A 36 13.47 9.19 -2.94
N GLY A 37 14.02 8.05 -3.33
CA GLY A 37 14.36 7.79 -4.73
C GLY A 37 13.14 8.02 -5.64
N PRO A 38 13.33 8.19 -6.96
CA PRO A 38 12.23 8.41 -7.89
C PRO A 38 11.20 7.27 -7.74
N ALA A 39 9.92 7.65 -7.68
CA ALA A 39 8.84 6.66 -7.59
C ALA A 39 8.88 5.75 -8.83
N THR A 40 8.93 4.44 -8.62
CA THR A 40 8.93 3.47 -9.72
C THR A 40 7.58 3.46 -10.41
N VAL A 41 7.56 3.69 -11.73
CA VAL A 41 6.34 3.63 -12.53
C VAL A 41 5.99 2.17 -12.82
N LEU A 42 4.79 1.75 -12.41
CA LEU A 42 4.28 0.38 -12.59
C LEU A 42 3.42 0.23 -13.84
N ALA A 43 2.73 1.29 -14.24
CA ALA A 43 1.81 1.26 -15.37
C ALA A 43 1.56 2.66 -15.96
N GLU A 44 0.95 2.68 -17.14
CA GLU A 44 0.37 3.87 -17.74
C GLU A 44 -1.12 3.64 -18.04
N ALA A 45 -1.97 4.63 -17.74
CA ALA A 45 -3.39 4.59 -18.04
C ALA A 45 -3.91 6.01 -18.35
N ALA A 46 -4.62 6.20 -19.47
CA ALA A 46 -5.17 7.50 -19.89
C ALA A 46 -4.15 8.65 -19.87
N ALA A 47 -2.91 8.40 -20.32
CA ALA A 47 -1.75 9.31 -20.27
C ALA A 47 -1.38 9.77 -18.84
N VAL A 48 -1.63 8.93 -17.85
CA VAL A 48 -1.21 9.12 -16.45
C VAL A 48 -0.26 7.99 -16.08
N GLU A 49 0.94 8.32 -15.63
CA GLU A 49 1.88 7.36 -15.05
C GLU A 49 1.43 6.99 -13.65
N ILE A 50 1.31 5.69 -13.40
CA ILE A 50 0.94 5.11 -12.09
C ILE A 50 2.22 4.62 -11.42
N SER A 51 2.64 5.32 -10.40
CA SER A 51 3.81 4.95 -9.60
C SER A 51 3.42 3.97 -8.50
N THR A 52 4.43 3.23 -7.99
CA THR A 52 4.18 2.33 -6.86
C THR A 52 3.68 3.09 -5.63
N PRO A 53 2.54 2.67 -5.04
CA PRO A 53 2.07 3.21 -3.76
C PRO A 53 2.78 2.57 -2.55
N ILE A 54 3.61 1.56 -2.76
CA ILE A 54 4.34 0.82 -1.72
C ILE A 54 5.84 0.95 -2.00
N ARG A 55 6.64 1.15 -0.96
CA ARG A 55 8.09 1.18 -1.08
C ARG A 55 8.62 -0.18 -1.59
N PRO A 56 9.64 -0.21 -2.46
CA PRO A 56 10.16 -1.46 -3.04
C PRO A 56 10.51 -2.54 -2.03
N GLU A 57 11.09 -2.15 -0.90
CA GLU A 57 11.49 -3.05 0.19
C GLU A 57 10.32 -3.70 0.94
N SER A 58 9.12 -3.17 0.78
CA SER A 58 7.87 -3.68 1.41
C SER A 58 6.92 -4.31 0.39
N LEU A 59 7.28 -4.27 -0.90
CA LEU A 59 6.47 -4.83 -1.97
C LEU A 59 6.56 -6.36 -1.96
N THR A 60 5.41 -7.04 -1.91
CA THR A 60 5.36 -8.51 -1.91
C THR A 60 4.96 -9.09 -3.26
N GLY A 61 4.30 -8.32 -4.11
CA GLY A 61 3.95 -8.73 -5.47
C GLY A 61 3.04 -7.74 -6.18
N LEU A 62 2.90 -7.93 -7.49
CA LEU A 62 2.06 -7.11 -8.36
C LEU A 62 1.12 -8.01 -9.16
N GLY A 63 -0.17 -7.70 -9.14
CA GLY A 63 -1.18 -8.44 -9.88
C GLY A 63 -2.09 -7.50 -10.67
N TYR A 64 -2.34 -7.80 -11.93
CA TYR A 64 -3.27 -7.03 -12.76
C TYR A 64 -4.54 -7.83 -13.03
N HIS A 65 -5.69 -7.18 -12.82
CA HIS A 65 -7.00 -7.68 -13.20
C HIS A 65 -7.43 -7.15 -14.57
N PRO A 66 -8.26 -7.89 -15.33
CA PRO A 66 -8.87 -7.39 -16.56
C PRO A 66 -9.66 -6.09 -16.33
N GLU A 67 -9.68 -5.23 -17.37
CA GLU A 67 -10.39 -3.94 -17.33
C GLU A 67 -11.90 -4.09 -17.16
N GLY A 68 -12.48 -5.14 -17.75
CA GLY A 68 -13.92 -5.22 -17.93
C GLY A 68 -14.45 -3.99 -18.68
N GLU A 69 -15.76 -3.73 -18.56
CA GLU A 69 -16.36 -2.55 -19.18
C GLU A 69 -16.27 -1.29 -18.29
N SER A 70 -15.94 -1.46 -17.02
CA SER A 70 -16.02 -0.41 -15.98
C SER A 70 -14.72 0.34 -15.72
N LEU A 71 -13.59 -0.15 -16.19
CA LEU A 71 -12.27 0.43 -15.95
C LEU A 71 -11.62 0.92 -17.23
N VAL A 72 -10.77 1.92 -17.09
CA VAL A 72 -9.86 2.35 -18.16
C VAL A 72 -8.72 1.33 -18.25
N GLU A 73 -8.31 1.02 -19.49
CA GLU A 73 -7.15 0.16 -19.74
C GLU A 73 -5.91 0.73 -19.06
N MET A 74 -5.17 -0.15 -18.39
CA MET A 74 -3.91 0.14 -17.72
C MET A 74 -2.82 -0.72 -18.38
N VAL A 75 -1.82 -0.10 -18.96
CA VAL A 75 -0.71 -0.78 -19.64
C VAL A 75 0.39 -1.05 -18.62
N PRO A 76 0.66 -2.32 -18.26
CA PRO A 76 1.70 -2.67 -17.30
C PRO A 76 3.11 -2.34 -17.80
N HIS A 77 3.96 -1.91 -16.88
CA HIS A 77 5.41 -1.88 -17.08
C HIS A 77 6.04 -3.12 -16.43
N GLY A 78 7.10 -3.65 -17.07
CA GLY A 78 7.82 -4.81 -16.55
C GLY A 78 7.48 -6.13 -17.27
N GLU A 79 7.80 -7.25 -16.63
CA GLU A 79 7.71 -8.59 -17.20
C GLU A 79 6.52 -9.39 -16.62
N ASN A 80 5.72 -9.96 -17.52
CA ASN A 80 4.56 -10.77 -17.16
C ASN A 80 5.00 -12.21 -16.83
N LEU A 81 4.98 -12.56 -15.55
CA LEU A 81 5.32 -13.90 -15.07
C LEU A 81 4.22 -14.94 -15.38
N SER A 82 2.96 -14.53 -15.56
CA SER A 82 1.88 -15.45 -15.95
C SER A 82 2.10 -16.03 -17.34
N ALA A 83 2.81 -15.31 -18.22
CA ALA A 83 3.16 -15.79 -19.56
C ALA A 83 4.31 -16.81 -19.52
N ASN A 84 5.11 -16.85 -18.46
CA ASN A 84 6.24 -17.77 -18.30
C ASN A 84 6.35 -18.27 -16.85
N PRO A 85 5.56 -19.28 -16.44
CA PRO A 85 5.51 -19.77 -15.06
C PRO A 85 6.85 -20.29 -14.52
N LEU A 86 7.77 -20.73 -15.40
CA LEU A 86 9.10 -21.20 -14.98
C LEU A 86 9.99 -20.04 -14.51
N LEU A 87 9.75 -18.85 -15.04
CA LEU A 87 10.51 -17.65 -14.64
C LEU A 87 10.13 -17.23 -13.21
N GLY A 88 8.86 -17.32 -12.85
CA GLY A 88 8.37 -17.02 -11.51
C GLY A 88 8.97 -17.89 -10.39
N LEU A 89 9.46 -19.10 -10.75
CA LEU A 89 10.19 -19.98 -9.80
C LEU A 89 11.66 -19.58 -9.60
N LEU A 90 12.19 -18.72 -10.45
CA LEU A 90 13.61 -18.34 -10.49
C LEU A 90 13.86 -16.88 -10.08
N THR A 91 12.80 -16.09 -9.90
CA THR A 91 12.89 -14.65 -9.58
C THR A 91 12.43 -14.38 -8.15
N ASP A 92 13.35 -13.87 -7.32
CA ASP A 92 13.05 -13.38 -5.98
C ASP A 92 12.55 -11.92 -6.05
N GLY A 93 11.22 -11.75 -6.17
CA GLY A 93 10.57 -10.46 -6.00
C GLY A 93 10.80 -9.42 -7.12
N SER A 94 10.02 -8.35 -7.09
CA SER A 94 10.21 -7.17 -7.95
C SER A 94 11.22 -6.22 -7.32
N THR A 95 12.18 -5.73 -8.12
CA THR A 95 13.09 -4.65 -7.75
C THR A 95 12.77 -3.41 -8.59
N PRO A 96 13.20 -2.18 -8.22
CA PRO A 96 13.01 -0.99 -9.04
C PRO A 96 13.53 -1.12 -10.47
N GLU A 97 14.53 -1.98 -10.68
CA GLU A 97 15.16 -2.23 -11.98
C GLU A 97 14.53 -3.40 -12.74
N ASN A 98 13.82 -4.32 -12.02
CA ASN A 98 13.16 -5.49 -12.58
C ASN A 98 11.75 -5.63 -11.98
N ILE A 99 10.78 -4.99 -12.62
CA ILE A 99 9.38 -5.10 -12.26
C ILE A 99 8.83 -6.39 -12.83
N HIS A 100 8.33 -7.27 -11.95
CA HIS A 100 7.62 -8.49 -12.33
C HIS A 100 6.17 -8.40 -11.88
N TYR A 101 5.24 -8.88 -12.71
CA TYR A 101 3.83 -8.87 -12.37
C TYR A 101 3.12 -10.14 -12.86
N TYR A 102 1.96 -10.40 -12.28
CA TYR A 102 1.04 -11.44 -12.70
C TYR A 102 -0.19 -10.83 -13.36
N VAL A 103 -0.70 -11.46 -14.42
CA VAL A 103 -2.06 -11.19 -14.90
C VAL A 103 -2.96 -12.22 -14.25
N MET A 104 -3.85 -11.74 -13.40
CA MET A 104 -4.73 -12.58 -12.58
C MET A 104 -6.04 -12.80 -13.33
N ASP A 105 -6.65 -13.98 -13.12
CA ASP A 105 -7.98 -14.27 -13.62
C ASP A 105 -9.00 -13.35 -12.93
N ALA A 106 -10.00 -12.94 -13.68
CA ALA A 106 -10.91 -11.94 -13.16
C ALA A 106 -11.90 -12.50 -12.16
N ALA A 107 -12.00 -11.87 -11.01
CA ALA A 107 -13.18 -11.94 -10.17
C ALA A 107 -14.42 -11.35 -10.91
N GLY A 108 -14.99 -12.13 -11.86
CA GLY A 108 -16.16 -11.72 -12.63
C GLY A 108 -15.93 -10.71 -13.76
N ARG A 109 -14.67 -10.33 -14.05
CA ARG A 109 -14.33 -9.47 -15.19
C ARG A 109 -13.63 -10.26 -16.27
N THR A 110 -13.99 -10.04 -17.51
CA THR A 110 -13.38 -10.69 -18.67
C THR A 110 -12.82 -9.63 -19.61
N GLY A 111 -11.71 -9.92 -20.27
CA GLY A 111 -11.13 -9.06 -21.27
C GLY A 111 -9.63 -9.34 -21.42
N PRO A 112 -9.07 -9.08 -22.60
CA PRO A 112 -7.64 -9.29 -22.86
C PRO A 112 -6.75 -8.18 -22.27
N ARG A 113 -7.35 -7.08 -21.79
CA ARG A 113 -6.65 -5.89 -21.31
C ARG A 113 -6.76 -5.76 -19.80
N THR A 114 -5.74 -5.21 -19.21
CA THR A 114 -5.66 -4.94 -17.76
C THR A 114 -6.27 -3.59 -17.41
N GLY A 115 -6.88 -3.45 -16.22
CA GLY A 115 -7.57 -2.23 -15.82
C GLY A 115 -7.52 -1.92 -14.32
N ALA A 116 -7.04 -2.85 -13.51
CA ALA A 116 -6.77 -2.63 -12.10
C ALA A 116 -5.46 -3.31 -11.71
N LEU A 117 -4.74 -2.71 -10.77
CA LEU A 117 -3.45 -3.17 -10.26
C LEU A 117 -3.55 -3.38 -8.75
N ASP A 118 -3.35 -4.62 -8.30
CA ASP A 118 -3.14 -4.96 -6.90
C ASP A 118 -1.65 -4.86 -6.58
N VAL A 119 -1.31 -4.04 -5.60
CA VAL A 119 0.05 -3.84 -5.11
C VAL A 119 0.15 -4.46 -3.72
N GLY A 120 0.77 -5.64 -3.65
CA GLY A 120 0.87 -6.46 -2.46
C GLY A 120 1.86 -5.89 -1.44
N ALA A 121 1.46 -5.89 -0.18
CA ALA A 121 2.30 -5.58 0.97
C ALA A 121 1.65 -6.10 2.25
N GLN A 122 2.42 -6.21 3.33
CA GLN A 122 1.86 -6.60 4.63
C GLN A 122 0.87 -5.54 5.15
N ALA A 123 -0.17 -5.98 5.86
CA ALA A 123 -1.08 -5.08 6.56
C ALA A 123 -0.32 -4.12 7.47
N GLY A 124 -0.71 -2.84 7.48
CA GLY A 124 -0.03 -1.78 8.22
C GLY A 124 1.15 -1.13 7.49
N THR A 125 1.56 -1.63 6.31
CA THR A 125 2.57 -0.97 5.47
C THR A 125 2.06 0.37 4.97
N THR A 126 2.90 1.40 5.01
CA THR A 126 2.55 2.75 4.53
C THR A 126 2.20 2.75 3.04
N VAL A 127 1.09 3.40 2.70
CA VAL A 127 0.60 3.61 1.34
C VAL A 127 0.85 5.05 0.92
N TYR A 128 1.50 5.23 -0.22
CA TYR A 128 1.79 6.54 -0.82
C TYR A 128 0.86 6.81 -2.01
N ALA A 129 0.69 8.08 -2.35
CA ALA A 129 -0.04 8.47 -3.55
C ALA A 129 0.62 7.89 -4.82
N PRO A 130 -0.10 7.17 -5.68
CA PRO A 130 0.47 6.61 -6.91
C PRO A 130 0.59 7.65 -8.04
N VAL A 131 -0.02 8.82 -7.89
CA VAL A 131 0.01 9.92 -8.86
C VAL A 131 0.15 11.26 -8.17
N THR A 132 0.75 12.23 -8.85
CA THR A 132 0.73 13.63 -8.41
C THR A 132 -0.60 14.27 -8.82
N GLY A 133 -1.25 14.95 -7.86
CA GLY A 133 -2.57 15.53 -8.09
C GLY A 133 -3.23 16.10 -6.85
N MET A 134 -4.55 15.99 -6.79
CA MET A 134 -5.37 16.46 -5.66
C MET A 134 -6.37 15.38 -5.24
N ILE A 135 -6.48 15.09 -3.95
CA ILE A 135 -7.52 14.22 -3.41
C ILE A 135 -8.88 14.88 -3.59
N THR A 136 -9.79 14.19 -4.29
CA THR A 136 -11.14 14.68 -4.57
C THR A 136 -12.20 14.03 -3.70
N ALA A 137 -11.95 12.79 -3.22
CA ALA A 137 -12.84 12.12 -2.29
C ALA A 137 -12.06 11.07 -1.46
N ILE A 138 -12.56 10.83 -0.25
CA ILE A 138 -12.22 9.69 0.60
C ILE A 138 -13.53 9.08 1.03
N ARG A 139 -13.75 7.81 0.73
CA ARG A 139 -15.01 7.11 1.01
C ARG A 139 -14.71 5.77 1.69
N PRO A 140 -15.60 5.29 2.57
CA PRO A 140 -15.48 3.95 3.12
C PRO A 140 -15.37 2.90 1.99
N ASP A 141 -14.47 1.94 2.15
CA ASP A 141 -14.35 0.82 1.23
C ASP A 141 -15.59 -0.08 1.38
N PRO A 142 -16.25 -0.47 0.28
CA PRO A 142 -17.49 -1.25 0.35
C PRO A 142 -17.26 -2.70 0.79
N MET A 143 -16.03 -3.22 0.68
CA MET A 143 -15.70 -4.62 0.93
C MET A 143 -15.03 -4.82 2.28
N VAL A 144 -14.25 -3.85 2.76
CA VAL A 144 -13.45 -3.98 3.99
C VAL A 144 -13.78 -2.85 4.95
N GLN A 145 -14.48 -3.20 6.04
CA GLN A 145 -14.82 -2.23 7.09
C GLN A 145 -13.56 -1.63 7.72
N GLY A 146 -13.52 -0.32 7.85
CA GLY A 146 -12.38 0.43 8.39
C GLY A 146 -11.33 0.80 7.34
N ALA A 147 -11.44 0.27 6.13
CA ALA A 147 -10.66 0.74 5.00
C ALA A 147 -11.41 1.83 4.22
N ASN A 148 -10.69 2.55 3.38
CA ASN A 148 -11.17 3.63 2.53
C ASN A 148 -10.76 3.44 1.07
N VAL A 149 -11.53 4.06 0.19
CA VAL A 149 -11.17 4.35 -1.19
C VAL A 149 -10.78 5.83 -1.27
N VAL A 150 -9.54 6.11 -1.65
CA VAL A 150 -9.02 7.46 -1.88
C VAL A 150 -9.08 7.74 -3.37
N GLU A 151 -9.72 8.85 -3.74
CA GLU A 151 -9.86 9.29 -5.13
C GLU A 151 -8.98 10.50 -5.39
N ILE A 152 -8.11 10.41 -6.40
CA ILE A 152 -7.15 11.45 -6.76
C ILE A 152 -7.42 11.91 -8.18
N LYS A 153 -7.56 13.22 -8.38
CA LYS A 153 -7.53 13.85 -9.69
C LYS A 153 -6.09 14.13 -10.08
N PRO A 154 -5.51 13.39 -11.05
CA PRO A 154 -4.12 13.58 -11.43
C PRO A 154 -3.93 14.89 -12.21
N ASP A 155 -2.76 15.53 -12.04
CA ASP A 155 -2.40 16.75 -12.78
C ASP A 155 -2.19 16.48 -14.27
N ALA A 156 -1.67 15.29 -14.60
CA ALA A 156 -1.40 14.89 -16.00
C ALA A 156 -2.69 14.78 -16.83
N ASN A 157 -3.81 14.37 -16.21
CA ASN A 157 -5.11 14.29 -16.90
C ASN A 157 -6.27 14.54 -15.93
N ALA A 158 -6.79 15.75 -15.93
CA ALA A 158 -7.88 16.16 -15.03
C ALA A 158 -9.25 15.50 -15.34
N ASN A 159 -9.38 14.79 -16.47
CA ASN A 159 -10.63 14.16 -16.90
C ASN A 159 -10.83 12.76 -16.29
N VAL A 160 -9.81 12.21 -15.65
CA VAL A 160 -9.87 10.91 -15.00
C VAL A 160 -9.77 11.03 -13.49
N ARG A 161 -10.10 9.95 -12.78
CA ARG A 161 -9.91 9.80 -11.35
C ARG A 161 -9.14 8.49 -11.10
N VAL A 162 -8.01 8.60 -10.44
CA VAL A 162 -7.27 7.44 -9.94
C VAL A 162 -7.82 7.09 -8.58
N THR A 163 -8.23 5.86 -8.39
CA THR A 163 -8.71 5.35 -7.10
C THR A 163 -7.67 4.43 -6.48
N VAL A 164 -7.47 4.55 -5.17
CA VAL A 164 -6.67 3.65 -4.35
C VAL A 164 -7.58 3.07 -3.29
N SER A 165 -7.92 1.79 -3.38
CA SER A 165 -8.80 1.08 -2.45
C SER A 165 -8.00 0.32 -1.40
N LEU A 166 -8.69 -0.15 -0.34
CA LEU A 166 -8.12 -0.92 0.78
C LEU A 166 -7.08 -0.14 1.59
N VAL A 167 -7.23 1.18 1.65
CA VAL A 167 -6.36 2.06 2.44
C VAL A 167 -6.99 2.27 3.82
N GLN A 168 -6.30 1.90 4.88
CA GLN A 168 -6.66 2.30 6.24
C GLN A 168 -6.03 3.67 6.51
N SER A 169 -6.86 4.70 6.59
CA SER A 169 -6.42 6.09 6.81
C SER A 169 -6.97 6.63 8.11
N ASP A 170 -6.13 7.37 8.83
CA ASP A 170 -6.47 8.13 10.02
C ASP A 170 -6.70 9.61 9.67
N GLU A 171 -7.27 10.39 10.59
CA GLU A 171 -7.48 11.83 10.41
C GLU A 171 -6.18 12.63 10.20
N ALA A 172 -5.03 12.06 10.56
CA ALA A 172 -3.72 12.68 10.40
C ALA A 172 -3.17 12.59 8.97
N ASN A 173 -3.75 11.75 8.12
CA ASN A 173 -3.33 11.58 6.72
C ASN A 173 -3.88 12.70 5.83
N ALA A 174 -3.42 12.71 4.57
CA ALA A 174 -3.86 13.69 3.59
C ALA A 174 -5.39 13.65 3.39
N GLY A 175 -6.08 14.75 3.64
CA GLY A 175 -7.54 14.88 3.55
C GLY A 175 -8.02 15.28 2.16
N VAL A 176 -9.35 15.36 1.97
CA VAL A 176 -9.97 15.88 0.75
C VAL A 176 -9.48 17.32 0.49
N THR A 177 -9.21 17.65 -0.76
CA THR A 177 -8.60 18.90 -1.29
C THR A 177 -7.08 19.02 -1.02
N SER A 178 -6.45 18.05 -0.37
CA SER A 178 -4.99 18.03 -0.23
C SER A 178 -4.29 17.75 -1.55
N ARG A 179 -3.18 18.48 -1.79
CA ARG A 179 -2.23 18.15 -2.86
C ARG A 179 -1.43 16.93 -2.46
N VAL A 180 -1.21 16.04 -3.42
CA VAL A 180 -0.38 14.86 -3.24
C VAL A 180 0.71 14.78 -4.31
N THR A 181 1.84 14.20 -3.93
CA THR A 181 2.98 13.92 -4.82
C THR A 181 3.19 12.42 -4.89
N ALA A 182 3.29 11.88 -6.10
CA ALA A 182 3.52 10.46 -6.35
C ALA A 182 4.72 9.92 -5.58
N GLY A 183 4.56 8.78 -4.90
CA GLY A 183 5.59 8.11 -4.12
C GLY A 183 6.07 8.85 -2.87
N MET A 184 5.50 10.02 -2.53
CA MET A 184 5.95 10.84 -1.39
C MET A 184 4.85 11.11 -0.37
N THR A 185 3.63 11.44 -0.80
CA THR A 185 2.55 11.79 0.11
C THR A 185 1.89 10.52 0.63
N GLU A 186 1.84 10.36 1.95
CA GLU A 186 1.17 9.24 2.61
C GLU A 186 -0.35 9.39 2.53
N LEU A 187 -1.03 8.31 2.17
CA LEU A 187 -2.50 8.21 2.14
C LEU A 187 -3.05 7.44 3.34
N GLY A 188 -2.22 6.61 3.97
CA GLY A 188 -2.58 5.71 5.07
C GLY A 188 -1.73 4.46 5.08
N THR A 189 -2.31 3.35 5.49
CA THR A 189 -1.65 2.04 5.51
C THR A 189 -2.48 0.98 4.80
N VAL A 190 -1.84 -0.12 4.40
CA VAL A 190 -2.52 -1.29 3.80
C VAL A 190 -3.46 -1.90 4.83
N ALA A 191 -4.73 -2.06 4.49
CA ALA A 191 -5.72 -2.70 5.34
C ALA A 191 -5.45 -4.21 5.47
N ASP A 192 -5.85 -4.80 6.61
CA ASP A 192 -5.79 -6.25 6.82
C ASP A 192 -6.96 -6.94 6.09
N SER A 193 -6.94 -6.84 4.77
CA SER A 193 -8.00 -7.31 3.89
C SER A 193 -8.06 -8.83 3.77
N ALA A 194 -6.93 -9.53 3.90
CA ALA A 194 -6.85 -10.99 3.81
C ALA A 194 -7.62 -11.72 4.92
N LYS A 195 -7.94 -11.04 6.04
CA LYS A 195 -8.83 -11.61 7.07
C LYS A 195 -10.31 -11.64 6.66
N ILE A 196 -10.70 -10.86 5.67
CA ILE A 196 -12.10 -10.64 5.27
C ILE A 196 -12.34 -11.12 3.86
N LEU A 197 -11.40 -10.83 2.97
CA LEU A 197 -11.42 -11.22 1.56
C LEU A 197 -10.59 -12.48 1.36
N ASP A 198 -10.81 -13.16 0.23
CA ASP A 198 -9.92 -14.18 -0.31
C ASP A 198 -9.12 -13.54 -1.47
N PRO A 199 -7.98 -12.86 -1.19
CA PRO A 199 -7.29 -12.09 -2.20
C PRO A 199 -6.70 -13.00 -3.27
N GLN A 200 -7.04 -12.77 -4.53
CA GLN A 200 -6.52 -13.57 -5.63
C GLN A 200 -4.99 -13.51 -5.73
N LEU A 201 -4.39 -12.39 -5.32
CA LEU A 201 -2.95 -12.20 -5.30
C LEU A 201 -2.23 -13.27 -4.46
N SER A 202 -2.85 -13.77 -3.37
CA SER A 202 -2.30 -14.86 -2.53
C SER A 202 -2.04 -16.17 -3.28
N SER A 203 -2.68 -16.36 -4.44
CA SER A 203 -2.44 -17.52 -5.28
C SER A 203 -1.16 -17.43 -6.12
N TYR A 204 -0.56 -16.26 -6.20
CA TYR A 204 0.62 -15.95 -7.01
C TYR A 204 1.87 -15.61 -6.19
N ILE A 205 1.69 -15.22 -4.92
CA ILE A 205 2.78 -14.83 -4.02
C ILE A 205 2.76 -15.69 -2.75
N SER A 206 3.83 -15.64 -1.96
CA SER A 206 3.99 -16.50 -0.78
C SER A 206 3.43 -15.94 0.53
N ASP A 207 2.69 -14.83 0.47
CA ASP A 207 2.08 -14.21 1.65
C ASP A 207 0.53 -14.28 1.64
N ALA A 208 -0.11 -13.63 2.62
CA ALA A 208 -1.57 -13.63 2.76
C ALA A 208 -2.31 -12.86 1.64
N GLY A 209 -1.58 -12.12 0.78
CA GLY A 209 -2.16 -11.35 -0.32
C GLY A 209 -2.81 -10.02 0.09
N ASN A 210 -2.48 -9.46 1.28
CA ASN A 210 -2.89 -8.09 1.58
C ASN A 210 -2.32 -7.13 0.54
N HIS A 211 -3.12 -6.16 0.11
CA HIS A 211 -2.75 -5.27 -0.98
C HIS A 211 -3.55 -3.97 -0.93
N VAL A 212 -3.15 -3.02 -1.74
CA VAL A 212 -4.01 -1.91 -2.19
C VAL A 212 -4.29 -2.07 -3.67
N THR A 213 -5.49 -1.70 -4.11
CA THR A 213 -5.88 -1.76 -5.52
C THR A 213 -5.88 -0.36 -6.12
N VAL A 214 -5.13 -0.16 -7.20
CA VAL A 214 -5.12 1.07 -7.99
C VAL A 214 -5.92 0.85 -9.28
N SER A 215 -6.86 1.75 -9.58
CA SER A 215 -7.68 1.68 -10.80
C SER A 215 -8.13 3.05 -11.26
N ILE A 216 -8.62 3.13 -12.50
CA ILE A 216 -9.27 4.33 -13.06
C ILE A 216 -10.66 3.91 -13.54
N PRO A 217 -11.73 4.23 -12.79
CA PRO A 217 -13.09 3.99 -13.23
C PRO A 217 -13.44 4.78 -14.51
N ARG A 218 -14.17 4.17 -15.44
CA ARG A 218 -14.77 4.90 -16.55
C ARG A 218 -15.93 5.74 -16.01
N VAL A 219 -15.92 7.02 -16.35
CA VAL A 219 -17.07 7.89 -16.10
C VAL A 219 -18.11 7.54 -17.16
N GLY A 220 -19.27 7.03 -16.72
CA GLY A 220 -20.43 6.74 -17.57
C GLY A 220 -21.13 8.01 -18.06
#